data_10d52f8daab537727a9c88da61679449
#
_entry.id   10d52f8daab537727a9c88da61679449
#
_cell.length_a   1.000
_cell.length_b   1.000
_cell.length_c   1.000
_cell.angle_alpha   90.00
_cell.angle_beta   90.00
_cell.angle_gamma   90.00
#
_symmetry.space_group_name_H-M   'P 1'
#
loop_
_entity.id
_entity.type
_entity.pdbx_description
1 polymer ?
#
loop_
_entity_poly.entity_id
_entity_poly.type
_entity_poly.pdbx_seq_one_letter_code
_entity_poly.pdbx_strand_id
1 'polypeptide(L)'
;IKKASDGNGSIFKSMYIKGVLEDMKEKGIEWVYIGSIDNVLLKMVDTLLMGVAIKEDSQIATRSIFKNTPRERIGSLCIQDGKVKVIEYSELPEDMIEAKDENGEILFGESHVMCNLFSLKALEKISLQNLQYHKAHKKYSYIDENGKMIEPEEPNAYKFEYFIFD
;
A
#
# COMPACT_ATOMS: atom_id res chain seq x y z
N ILE A 1 3.98 -7.53 24.67
CA ILE A 1 3.84 -7.42 23.21
C ILE A 1 2.35 -7.41 22.89
N LYS A 2 1.87 -6.33 22.27
CA LYS A 2 0.49 -6.21 21.78
C LYS A 2 0.41 -6.81 20.38
N LYS A 3 -0.57 -7.66 20.13
CA LYS A 3 -0.85 -8.16 18.77
C LYS A 3 -1.75 -7.16 18.06
N ALA A 4 -1.41 -6.84 16.81
CA ALA A 4 -2.18 -6.00 15.90
C ALA A 4 -2.14 -6.62 14.50
N SER A 5 -2.96 -6.10 13.56
CA SER A 5 -2.81 -6.47 12.15
C SER A 5 -1.43 -6.04 11.64
N ASP A 6 -0.86 -6.84 10.76
CA ASP A 6 0.47 -6.66 10.19
C ASP A 6 0.47 -5.92 8.84
N GLY A 7 -0.59 -5.16 8.59
CA GLY A 7 -0.74 -4.34 7.39
C GLY A 7 -1.50 -5.02 6.26
N ASN A 8 -1.79 -4.23 5.21
CA ASN A 8 -2.58 -4.69 4.06
C ASN A 8 -1.79 -5.57 3.08
N GLY A 9 -0.44 -5.52 3.09
CA GLY A 9 0.40 -6.38 2.25
C GLY A 9 0.37 -7.85 2.63
N SER A 10 -0.04 -8.20 3.86
CA SER A 10 -0.23 -9.59 4.30
C SER A 10 -1.33 -10.33 3.54
N ILE A 11 -2.16 -9.63 2.75
CA ILE A 11 -3.20 -10.22 1.90
C ILE A 11 -2.61 -11.25 0.93
N PHE A 12 -1.45 -10.97 0.33
CA PHE A 12 -0.83 -11.86 -0.65
C PHE A 12 -0.52 -13.24 -0.06
N LYS A 13 0.20 -13.26 1.05
CA LYS A 13 0.54 -14.49 1.76
C LYS A 13 -0.70 -15.20 2.32
N SER A 14 -1.68 -14.43 2.77
CA SER A 14 -2.95 -14.97 3.29
C SER A 14 -3.75 -15.67 2.19
N MET A 15 -3.85 -15.10 0.99
CA MET A 15 -4.52 -15.74 -0.14
C MET A 15 -3.85 -17.07 -0.52
N TYR A 16 -2.51 -17.11 -0.52
CA TYR A 16 -1.76 -18.33 -0.78
C TYR A 16 -2.03 -19.41 0.28
N ILE A 17 -1.81 -19.07 1.57
CA ILE A 17 -1.94 -20.04 2.69
C ILE A 17 -3.38 -20.58 2.81
N LYS A 18 -4.37 -19.76 2.48
CA LYS A 18 -5.80 -20.15 2.57
C LYS A 18 -6.32 -20.86 1.32
N GLY A 19 -5.47 -21.10 0.31
CA GLY A 19 -5.88 -21.74 -0.95
C GLY A 19 -6.75 -20.88 -1.86
N VAL A 20 -6.84 -19.56 -1.59
CA VAL A 20 -7.69 -18.64 -2.37
C VAL A 20 -7.15 -18.48 -3.78
N LEU A 21 -5.83 -18.42 -3.95
CA LEU A 21 -5.21 -18.31 -5.29
C LEU A 21 -5.48 -19.56 -6.14
N GLU A 22 -5.44 -20.73 -5.53
CA GLU A 22 -5.74 -22.00 -6.22
C GLU A 22 -7.21 -22.06 -6.64
N ASP A 23 -8.12 -21.71 -5.74
CA ASP A 23 -9.57 -21.61 -6.06
C ASP A 23 -9.86 -20.62 -7.20
N MET A 24 -9.18 -19.46 -7.19
CA MET A 24 -9.28 -18.48 -8.29
C MET A 24 -8.79 -19.06 -9.62
N LYS A 25 -7.69 -19.80 -9.61
CA LYS A 25 -7.11 -20.44 -10.77
C LYS A 25 -8.02 -21.52 -11.36
N GLU A 26 -8.58 -22.38 -10.50
CA GLU A 26 -9.56 -23.41 -10.91
C GLU A 26 -10.82 -22.80 -11.55
N LYS A 27 -11.23 -21.61 -11.09
CA LYS A 27 -12.35 -20.83 -11.66
C LYS A 27 -12.00 -20.03 -12.91
N GLY A 28 -10.76 -20.09 -13.38
CA GLY A 28 -10.29 -19.36 -14.57
C GLY A 28 -10.21 -17.84 -14.38
N ILE A 29 -10.03 -17.37 -13.15
CA ILE A 29 -9.84 -15.94 -12.87
C ILE A 29 -8.44 -15.54 -13.30
N GLU A 30 -8.33 -14.53 -14.15
CA GLU A 30 -7.04 -14.03 -14.67
C GLU A 30 -6.59 -12.74 -14.00
N TRP A 31 -7.55 -11.92 -13.53
CA TRP A 31 -7.29 -10.62 -12.93
C TRP A 31 -8.03 -10.43 -11.61
N VAL A 32 -7.38 -9.78 -10.65
CA VAL A 32 -7.92 -9.49 -9.32
C VAL A 32 -7.77 -8.01 -9.03
N TYR A 33 -8.88 -7.40 -8.64
CA TYR A 33 -8.92 -6.01 -8.23
C TYR A 33 -8.85 -5.92 -6.71
N ILE A 34 -7.88 -5.18 -6.17
CA ILE A 34 -7.69 -4.99 -4.73
C ILE A 34 -7.73 -3.50 -4.43
N GLY A 35 -8.74 -3.09 -3.67
CA GLY A 35 -8.95 -1.69 -3.33
C GLY A 35 -9.29 -1.48 -1.86
N SER A 36 -9.14 -0.25 -1.39
CA SER A 36 -9.53 0.12 -0.03
C SER A 36 -11.06 0.19 0.10
N ILE A 37 -11.59 -0.44 1.15
CA ILE A 37 -13.02 -0.37 1.47
C ILE A 37 -13.46 1.04 1.89
N ASP A 38 -12.53 1.86 2.34
CA ASP A 38 -12.81 3.23 2.80
C ASP A 38 -13.01 4.22 1.63
N ASN A 39 -12.55 3.86 0.43
CA ASN A 39 -12.69 4.70 -0.75
C ASN A 39 -14.01 4.42 -1.48
N VAL A 40 -15.05 5.17 -1.14
CA VAL A 40 -16.40 5.04 -1.73
C VAL A 40 -16.46 5.39 -3.22
N LEU A 41 -15.45 6.07 -3.76
CA LEU A 41 -15.35 6.43 -5.18
C LEU A 41 -14.63 5.36 -5.99
N LEU A 42 -14.17 4.30 -5.35
CA LEU A 42 -13.45 3.23 -6.01
C LEU A 42 -14.33 2.50 -7.02
N LYS A 43 -13.88 2.45 -8.26
CA LYS A 43 -14.54 1.70 -9.31
C LYS A 43 -14.00 0.26 -9.32
N MET A 44 -14.72 -0.67 -8.69
CA MET A 44 -14.28 -2.06 -8.51
C MET A 44 -14.08 -2.83 -9.81
N VAL A 45 -14.85 -2.51 -10.85
CA VAL A 45 -14.66 -3.08 -12.21
C VAL A 45 -14.24 -1.94 -13.12
N ASP A 46 -12.95 -1.73 -13.23
CA ASP A 46 -12.37 -0.71 -14.10
C ASP A 46 -11.86 -1.33 -15.40
N THR A 47 -12.74 -1.38 -16.38
CA THR A 47 -12.43 -1.96 -17.70
C THR A 47 -11.36 -1.15 -18.45
N LEU A 48 -11.26 0.17 -18.19
CA LEU A 48 -10.24 1.00 -18.80
C LEU A 48 -8.86 0.67 -18.23
N LEU A 49 -8.73 0.58 -16.89
CA LEU A 49 -7.47 0.20 -16.24
C LEU A 49 -7.03 -1.19 -16.70
N MET A 50 -7.96 -2.14 -16.78
CA MET A 50 -7.68 -3.49 -17.28
C MET A 50 -7.25 -3.47 -18.75
N GLY A 51 -7.93 -2.72 -19.61
CA GLY A 51 -7.57 -2.60 -21.02
C GLY A 51 -6.19 -2.01 -21.24
N VAL A 52 -5.79 -1.00 -20.44
CA VAL A 52 -4.44 -0.44 -20.45
C VAL A 52 -3.43 -1.47 -19.99
N ALA A 53 -3.68 -2.16 -18.88
CA ALA A 53 -2.76 -3.18 -18.35
C ALA A 53 -2.50 -4.29 -19.39
N ILE A 54 -3.54 -4.79 -20.05
CA ILE A 54 -3.42 -5.83 -21.10
C ILE A 54 -2.64 -5.28 -22.30
N LYS A 55 -2.96 -4.07 -22.76
CA LYS A 55 -2.30 -3.46 -23.92
C LYS A 55 -0.82 -3.24 -23.71
N GLU A 56 -0.43 -2.84 -22.51
CA GLU A 56 0.97 -2.56 -22.14
C GLU A 56 1.70 -3.82 -21.58
N ASP A 57 1.08 -4.99 -21.66
CA ASP A 57 1.60 -6.26 -21.10
C ASP A 57 2.03 -6.13 -19.61
N SER A 58 1.33 -5.30 -18.87
CA SER A 58 1.60 -5.04 -17.46
C SER A 58 0.88 -6.04 -16.57
N GLN A 59 1.61 -6.64 -15.65
CA GLN A 59 1.05 -7.62 -14.70
C GLN A 59 0.36 -6.95 -13.50
N ILE A 60 0.68 -5.68 -13.25
CA ILE A 60 0.15 -4.87 -12.16
C ILE A 60 -0.16 -3.48 -12.73
N ALA A 61 -1.31 -2.94 -12.38
CA ALA A 61 -1.67 -1.57 -12.70
C ALA A 61 -2.37 -0.92 -11.51
N THR A 62 -2.20 0.37 -11.34
CA THR A 62 -2.88 1.14 -10.29
C THR A 62 -3.41 2.46 -10.83
N ARG A 63 -4.44 2.98 -10.19
CA ARG A 63 -4.83 4.37 -10.38
C ARG A 63 -4.14 5.24 -9.34
N SER A 64 -3.82 6.44 -9.76
CA SER A 64 -3.27 7.48 -8.93
C SER A 64 -4.12 8.73 -9.00
N ILE A 65 -3.87 9.64 -8.10
CA ILE A 65 -4.36 11.01 -8.12
C ILE A 65 -3.20 11.95 -7.83
N PHE A 66 -3.29 13.19 -8.30
CA PHE A 66 -2.29 14.19 -7.97
C PHE A 66 -2.69 14.92 -6.68
N LYS A 67 -1.72 15.16 -5.78
CA LYS A 67 -1.92 15.92 -4.54
C LYS A 67 -2.33 17.35 -4.83
N ASN A 68 -3.27 17.89 -4.07
CA ASN A 68 -3.59 19.32 -4.10
C ASN A 68 -2.58 20.14 -3.29
N THR A 69 -2.03 19.53 -2.22
CA THR A 69 -1.01 20.16 -1.38
C THR A 69 0.13 19.18 -1.07
N PRO A 70 1.38 19.66 -0.92
CA PRO A 70 2.53 18.80 -0.67
C PRO A 70 2.42 17.95 0.61
N ARG A 71 1.71 18.45 1.63
CA ARG A 71 1.61 17.83 2.97
C ARG A 71 0.42 16.89 3.13
N GLU A 72 -0.23 16.49 2.05
CA GLU A 72 -1.27 15.46 2.13
C GLU A 72 -0.69 14.13 2.63
N ARG A 73 -1.40 13.51 3.59
CA ARG A 73 -0.98 12.26 4.25
C ARG A 73 -1.34 11.04 3.42
N ILE A 74 -0.73 10.95 2.24
CA ILE A 74 -0.93 9.87 1.29
C ILE A 74 0.42 9.47 0.70
N GLY A 75 0.64 8.18 0.45
CA GLY A 75 1.86 7.66 -0.15
C GLY A 75 2.05 8.16 -1.58
N SER A 76 3.27 8.56 -1.91
CA SER A 76 3.62 9.08 -3.24
C SER A 76 4.22 7.99 -4.12
N LEU A 77 3.74 7.91 -5.36
CA LEU A 77 4.36 7.10 -6.41
C LEU A 77 5.64 7.78 -6.88
N CYS A 78 6.68 7.02 -7.02
CA CYS A 78 7.96 7.47 -7.56
C CYS A 78 8.66 6.37 -8.35
N ILE A 79 9.70 6.73 -9.08
CA ILE A 79 10.58 5.77 -9.74
C ILE A 79 11.92 5.79 -9.00
N GLN A 80 12.30 4.65 -8.45
CA GLN A 80 13.60 4.44 -7.81
C GLN A 80 14.29 3.25 -8.45
N ASP A 81 15.50 3.44 -8.96
CA ASP A 81 16.29 2.40 -9.64
C ASP A 81 15.54 1.74 -10.81
N GLY A 82 14.77 2.55 -11.56
CA GLY A 82 13.96 2.10 -12.70
C GLY A 82 12.71 1.29 -12.32
N LYS A 83 12.34 1.26 -11.05
CA LYS A 83 11.14 0.56 -10.55
C LYS A 83 10.16 1.56 -9.94
N VAL A 84 8.88 1.33 -10.17
CA VAL A 84 7.81 2.07 -9.51
C VAL A 84 7.77 1.64 -8.04
N LYS A 85 7.75 2.64 -7.15
CA LYS A 85 7.63 2.46 -5.70
C LYS A 85 6.63 3.44 -5.13
N VAL A 86 6.16 3.15 -3.93
CA VAL A 86 5.40 4.09 -3.11
C VAL A 86 6.25 4.45 -1.89
N ILE A 87 6.42 5.74 -1.67
CA ILE A 87 7.03 6.27 -0.44
C ILE A 87 5.90 6.77 0.44
N GLU A 88 5.80 6.24 1.65
CA GLU A 88 4.82 6.72 2.64
C GLU A 88 5.12 8.18 3.02
N TYR A 89 4.06 8.97 3.25
CA TYR A 89 4.21 10.37 3.62
C TYR A 89 5.06 10.59 4.88
N SER A 90 5.11 9.60 5.77
CA SER A 90 5.93 9.62 7.00
C SER A 90 7.41 9.24 6.77
N GLU A 91 7.74 8.73 5.60
CA GLU A 91 9.09 8.32 5.19
C GLU A 91 9.74 9.33 4.24
N LEU A 92 8.95 10.24 3.65
CA LEU A 92 9.47 11.28 2.78
C LEU A 92 10.28 12.30 3.60
N PRO A 93 11.54 12.58 3.26
CA PRO A 93 12.37 13.57 3.94
C PRO A 93 11.71 14.96 3.92
N GLU A 94 11.83 15.70 5.03
CA GLU A 94 11.15 16.99 5.21
C GLU A 94 11.54 18.01 4.12
N ASP A 95 12.79 18.01 3.69
CA ASP A 95 13.30 18.87 2.62
C ASP A 95 12.77 18.51 1.22
N MET A 96 12.22 17.30 1.06
CA MET A 96 11.62 16.83 -0.18
C MET A 96 10.11 17.04 -0.25
N ILE A 97 9.44 17.28 0.88
CA ILE A 97 7.98 17.43 0.91
C ILE A 97 7.51 18.58 0.02
N GLU A 98 8.19 19.73 0.08
CA GLU A 98 7.85 20.93 -0.67
C GLU A 98 8.60 21.01 -2.02
N ALA A 99 9.35 19.97 -2.39
CA ALA A 99 10.12 19.95 -3.62
C ALA A 99 9.20 20.06 -4.86
N LYS A 100 9.66 20.80 -5.85
CA LYS A 100 8.97 21.00 -7.12
C LYS A 100 9.82 20.51 -8.28
N ASP A 101 9.16 20.08 -9.33
CA ASP A 101 9.79 19.73 -10.60
C ASP A 101 10.14 21.00 -11.41
N GLU A 102 10.66 20.81 -12.61
CA GLU A 102 11.03 21.88 -13.55
C GLU A 102 9.84 22.72 -14.03
N ASN A 103 8.62 22.20 -13.92
CA ASN A 103 7.38 22.87 -14.29
C ASN A 103 6.73 23.61 -13.10
N GLY A 104 7.30 23.49 -11.90
CA GLY A 104 6.77 24.06 -10.66
C GLY A 104 5.68 23.22 -9.99
N GLU A 105 5.43 22.01 -10.48
CA GLU A 105 4.50 21.05 -9.89
C GLU A 105 5.13 20.34 -8.68
N ILE A 106 4.29 19.76 -7.80
CA ILE A 106 4.76 19.00 -6.62
C ILE A 106 5.54 17.78 -7.11
N LEU A 107 6.84 17.68 -6.79
CA LEU A 107 7.71 16.60 -7.28
C LEU A 107 7.20 15.19 -6.88
N PHE A 108 6.71 15.03 -5.66
CA PHE A 108 6.12 13.80 -5.15
C PHE A 108 4.57 13.90 -5.10
N GLY A 109 3.99 14.49 -6.16
CA GLY A 109 2.56 14.77 -6.24
C GLY A 109 1.70 13.58 -6.62
N GLU A 110 2.21 12.66 -7.44
CA GLU A 110 1.48 11.46 -7.85
C GLU A 110 1.25 10.54 -6.64
N SER A 111 -0.01 10.21 -6.34
CA SER A 111 -0.37 9.51 -5.10
C SER A 111 -1.04 8.18 -5.33
N HIS A 112 -0.69 7.20 -4.49
CA HIS A 112 -1.26 5.87 -4.49
C HIS A 112 -2.56 5.83 -3.68
N VAL A 113 -3.69 5.51 -4.32
CA VAL A 113 -5.03 5.55 -3.72
C VAL A 113 -5.63 4.16 -3.46
N MET A 114 -4.81 3.13 -3.31
CA MET A 114 -5.25 1.76 -3.05
C MET A 114 -6.27 1.25 -4.09
N CYS A 115 -5.99 1.48 -5.36
CA CYS A 115 -6.82 1.12 -6.50
C CYS A 115 -5.99 0.26 -7.45
N ASN A 116 -5.81 -1.02 -7.10
CA ASN A 116 -4.82 -1.89 -7.72
C ASN A 116 -5.48 -3.01 -8.50
N LEU A 117 -4.94 -3.30 -9.67
CA LEU A 117 -5.27 -4.44 -10.51
C LEU A 117 -4.04 -5.32 -10.63
N PHE A 118 -4.20 -6.60 -10.30
CA PHE A 118 -3.14 -7.61 -10.39
C PHE A 118 -3.57 -8.74 -11.33
N SER A 119 -2.67 -9.20 -12.18
CA SER A 119 -2.85 -10.50 -12.81
C SER A 119 -2.74 -11.61 -11.75
N LEU A 120 -3.47 -12.71 -11.90
CA LEU A 120 -3.35 -13.84 -11.00
C LEU A 120 -1.90 -14.36 -10.96
N LYS A 121 -1.22 -14.36 -12.11
CA LYS A 121 0.20 -14.72 -12.24
C LYS A 121 1.13 -13.82 -11.40
N ALA A 122 0.84 -12.52 -11.30
CA ALA A 122 1.58 -11.63 -10.41
C ALA A 122 1.34 -11.98 -8.94
N LEU A 123 0.08 -12.21 -8.55
CA LEU A 123 -0.28 -12.60 -7.20
C LEU A 123 0.38 -13.90 -6.75
N GLU A 124 0.43 -14.92 -7.61
CA GLU A 124 1.14 -16.17 -7.35
C GLU A 124 2.62 -15.93 -7.05
N LYS A 125 3.29 -15.05 -7.81
CA LYS A 125 4.69 -14.70 -7.59
C LYS A 125 4.92 -13.92 -6.30
N ILE A 126 4.11 -12.88 -6.07
CA ILE A 126 4.24 -11.99 -4.91
C ILE A 126 3.97 -12.76 -3.61
N SER A 127 2.98 -13.65 -3.60
CA SER A 127 2.61 -14.42 -2.42
C SER A 127 3.72 -15.34 -1.88
N LEU A 128 4.70 -15.66 -2.72
CA LEU A 128 5.88 -16.46 -2.36
C LEU A 128 7.06 -15.60 -1.90
N GLN A 129 6.98 -14.28 -2.05
CA GLN A 129 8.03 -13.36 -1.64
C GLN A 129 7.89 -12.97 -0.17
N ASN A 130 9.00 -12.58 0.43
CA ASN A 130 8.99 -11.95 1.74
C ASN A 130 8.98 -10.44 1.53
N LEU A 131 7.84 -9.82 1.80
CA LEU A 131 7.75 -8.36 1.83
C LEU A 131 8.59 -7.79 2.96
N GLN A 132 9.02 -6.55 2.81
CA GLN A 132 9.76 -5.84 3.83
C GLN A 132 8.80 -5.21 4.84
N TYR A 133 9.14 -5.28 6.14
CA TYR A 133 8.39 -4.57 7.17
C TYR A 133 8.69 -3.08 7.16
N HIS A 134 7.63 -2.30 7.14
CA HIS A 134 7.69 -0.87 7.48
C HIS A 134 7.52 -0.71 8.99
N LYS A 135 8.34 0.16 9.57
CA LYS A 135 8.41 0.39 11.00
C LYS A 135 7.88 1.79 11.33
N ALA A 136 6.76 1.86 12.03
CA ALA A 136 6.18 3.12 12.49
C ALA A 136 6.28 3.25 14.01
N HIS A 137 6.83 4.38 14.49
CA HIS A 137 6.88 4.71 15.91
C HIS A 137 5.59 5.43 16.29
N LYS A 138 4.80 4.83 17.18
CA LYS A 138 3.43 5.29 17.49
C LYS A 138 3.16 5.30 19.00
N LYS A 139 2.16 6.08 19.39
CA LYS A 139 1.62 6.09 20.76
C LYS A 139 0.66 4.92 20.93
N TYR A 140 0.86 4.13 21.97
CA TYR A 140 -0.06 3.06 22.35
C TYR A 140 -0.34 3.12 23.83
N SER A 141 -1.63 3.18 24.18
CA SER A 141 -2.07 3.03 25.55
C SER A 141 -1.71 1.64 26.08
N TYR A 142 -1.32 1.56 27.31
CA TYR A 142 -0.95 0.32 27.98
C TYR A 142 -1.45 0.29 29.42
N ILE A 143 -1.49 -0.89 30.01
CA ILE A 143 -1.81 -1.06 31.43
C ILE A 143 -0.50 -1.16 32.19
N ASP A 144 -0.31 -0.33 33.22
CA ASP A 144 0.85 -0.35 34.07
C ASP A 144 0.81 -1.53 35.07
N GLU A 145 1.85 -1.69 35.86
CA GLU A 145 1.96 -2.75 36.88
C GLU A 145 0.90 -2.67 37.99
N ASN A 146 0.23 -1.52 38.15
CA ASN A 146 -0.84 -1.28 39.12
C ASN A 146 -2.24 -1.51 38.51
N GLY A 147 -2.32 -1.93 37.23
CA GLY A 147 -3.58 -2.14 36.52
C GLY A 147 -4.22 -0.87 35.98
N LYS A 148 -3.53 0.25 35.99
CA LYS A 148 -4.04 1.55 35.49
C LYS A 148 -3.74 1.70 34.00
N MET A 149 -4.72 2.18 33.23
CA MET A 149 -4.55 2.56 31.83
C MET A 149 -3.71 3.83 31.75
N ILE A 150 -2.60 3.78 31.00
CA ILE A 150 -1.72 4.89 30.72
C ILE A 150 -1.85 5.26 29.24
N GLU A 151 -2.08 6.53 28.97
CA GLU A 151 -2.03 7.11 27.63
C GLU A 151 -0.75 7.92 27.51
N PRO A 152 0.23 7.46 26.72
CA PRO A 152 1.53 8.15 26.61
C PRO A 152 1.40 9.45 25.83
N GLU A 153 2.11 10.47 26.24
CA GLU A 153 2.20 11.75 25.53
C GLU A 153 3.12 11.66 24.31
N GLU A 154 4.12 10.76 24.36
CA GLU A 154 5.09 10.54 23.29
C GLU A 154 4.96 9.11 22.71
N PRO A 155 5.44 8.86 21.47
CA PRO A 155 5.52 7.52 20.91
C PRO A 155 6.32 6.58 21.80
N ASN A 156 5.75 5.43 22.14
CA ASN A 156 6.30 4.48 23.10
C ASN A 156 6.44 3.05 22.57
N ALA A 157 6.01 2.80 21.32
CA ALA A 157 6.10 1.49 20.72
C ALA A 157 6.25 1.55 19.20
N TYR A 158 6.79 0.48 18.63
CA TYR A 158 6.89 0.30 17.20
C TYR A 158 5.82 -0.65 16.69
N LYS A 159 5.13 -0.23 15.61
CA LYS A 159 4.27 -1.07 14.80
C LYS A 159 5.04 -1.50 13.55
N PHE A 160 4.90 -2.77 13.18
CA PHE A 160 5.47 -3.33 11.96
C PHE A 160 4.32 -3.71 11.03
N GLU A 161 4.38 -3.26 9.78
CA GLU A 161 3.33 -3.48 8.79
C GLU A 161 3.96 -3.83 7.43
N TYR A 162 3.29 -4.72 6.70
CA TYR A 162 3.51 -4.90 5.27
C TYR A 162 2.56 -4.02 4.48
N PHE A 163 3.02 -3.47 3.38
CA PHE A 163 2.15 -2.72 2.49
C PHE A 163 1.96 -3.43 1.15
N ILE A 164 0.78 -3.23 0.56
CA ILE A 164 0.39 -3.87 -0.70
C ILE A 164 1.20 -3.39 -1.90
N PHE A 165 1.91 -2.29 -1.76
CA PHE A 165 2.69 -1.67 -2.82
C PHE A 165 4.19 -1.99 -2.77
N ASP A 166 4.66 -2.83 -1.85
CA ASP A 166 6.06 -3.26 -1.71
C ASP A 166 6.53 -4.22 -2.79
#